data_59d8dce34067612985d2d29748dae41a
#
_entry.id   59d8dce34067612985d2d29748dae41a
#
_cell.length_a   1.000
_cell.length_b   1.000
_cell.length_c   1.000
_cell.angle_alpha   90.00
_cell.angle_beta   90.00
_cell.angle_gamma   90.00
#
_symmetry.space_group_name_H-M   'P 1'
#
loop_
_entity.id
_entity.type
_entity.pdbx_description
1 polymer ?
#
loop_
_entity_poly.entity_id
_entity_poly.type
_entity_poly.pdbx_seq_one_letter_code
_entity_poly.pdbx_strand_id
1 'polypeptide(L)'
;MTTVRNVAAGAALTAALAGGGMYLAMAAPDGAASTTQSPSHQKGSHQANGITEQLLTGDTAARVEAAAKAANPGATVVRVETDAEGDAYEAHIRKADGTLATVKLDASFNVTATETGKQR
;
A
#
# COMPACT_ATOMS: atom_id res chain seq x y z
N MET A 1 11.76 -34.80 26.51
CA MET A 1 12.22 -35.38 25.23
C MET A 1 10.99 -35.88 24.46
N THR A 2 10.54 -35.15 23.48
CA THR A 2 9.51 -35.67 22.56
C THR A 2 9.75 -35.03 21.19
N THR A 3 10.29 -35.87 20.32
CA THR A 3 10.61 -35.57 18.94
C THR A 3 9.36 -35.73 18.10
N VAL A 4 8.91 -34.70 17.43
CA VAL A 4 7.84 -34.79 16.43
C VAL A 4 8.48 -34.79 15.05
N ARG A 5 8.36 -35.86 14.33
CA ARG A 5 8.76 -36.05 12.94
C ARG A 5 7.61 -35.65 12.04
N ASN A 6 7.82 -34.66 11.22
CA ASN A 6 6.89 -34.37 10.11
C ASN A 6 7.32 -35.18 8.89
N VAL A 7 6.43 -36.03 8.43
CA VAL A 7 6.57 -36.78 7.19
C VAL A 7 5.84 -36.02 6.10
N ALA A 8 6.58 -35.63 5.08
CA ALA A 8 6.02 -35.10 3.83
C ALA A 8 5.75 -36.28 2.91
N ALA A 9 4.53 -36.43 2.47
CA ALA A 9 4.17 -37.33 1.37
C ALA A 9 3.78 -36.52 0.16
N GLY A 10 4.60 -36.64 -0.88
CA GLY A 10 4.30 -36.13 -2.19
C GLY A 10 3.34 -37.05 -2.95
N ALA A 11 2.52 -36.49 -3.81
CA ALA A 11 1.83 -37.20 -4.87
C ALA A 11 1.87 -36.36 -6.14
N ALA A 12 2.67 -36.80 -7.09
CA ALA A 12 2.65 -36.35 -8.46
C ALA A 12 1.51 -37.05 -9.20
N LEU A 13 0.72 -36.30 -9.94
CA LEU A 13 -0.17 -36.87 -10.95
C LEU A 13 0.06 -36.14 -12.27
N THR A 14 0.68 -36.87 -13.18
CA THR A 14 0.79 -36.56 -14.61
C THR A 14 -0.49 -37.04 -15.28
N ALA A 15 -1.12 -36.20 -16.06
CA ALA A 15 -2.04 -36.64 -17.11
C ALA A 15 -1.81 -35.83 -18.38
N ALA A 16 -1.26 -36.49 -19.37
CA ALA A 16 -1.17 -36.01 -20.73
C ALA A 16 -2.47 -36.39 -21.45
N LEU A 17 -3.06 -35.46 -22.18
CA LEU A 17 -3.97 -35.79 -23.27
C LEU A 17 -3.75 -34.83 -24.43
N ALA A 18 -3.31 -35.44 -25.52
CA ALA A 18 -3.23 -34.85 -26.80
C ALA A 18 -4.63 -34.73 -27.43
N GLY A 19 -4.91 -33.59 -28.03
CA GLY A 19 -6.11 -33.38 -28.82
C GLY A 19 -5.92 -32.17 -29.71
N GLY A 20 -5.64 -32.41 -30.98
CA GLY A 20 -5.44 -31.38 -31.99
C GLY A 20 -6.74 -30.65 -32.32
N GLY A 21 -6.62 -29.38 -32.59
CA GLY A 21 -7.67 -28.53 -33.11
C GLY A 21 -7.01 -27.24 -33.64
N MET A 22 -6.78 -27.20 -34.94
CA MET A 22 -6.43 -25.96 -35.66
C MET A 22 -7.63 -25.02 -35.60
N TYR A 23 -7.44 -23.86 -35.03
CA TYR A 23 -8.32 -22.73 -35.30
C TYR A 23 -7.47 -21.54 -35.72
N LEU A 24 -7.83 -21.04 -36.90
CA LEU A 24 -7.24 -19.87 -37.51
C LEU A 24 -7.28 -18.66 -36.56
N ALA A 25 -6.16 -18.00 -36.52
CA ALA A 25 -6.05 -16.66 -35.91
C ALA A 25 -6.94 -15.68 -36.68
N MET A 26 -7.89 -15.11 -36.00
CA MET A 26 -8.43 -13.80 -36.32
C MET A 26 -7.88 -12.83 -35.29
N ALA A 27 -7.07 -11.92 -35.77
CA ALA A 27 -6.59 -10.81 -34.97
C ALA A 27 -7.78 -9.99 -34.47
N ALA A 28 -7.94 -9.91 -33.19
CA ALA A 28 -8.75 -8.90 -32.55
C ALA A 28 -7.83 -7.78 -32.07
N PRO A 29 -8.11 -6.54 -32.39
CA PRO A 29 -7.36 -5.41 -31.91
C PRO A 29 -7.74 -5.09 -30.46
N ASP A 30 -6.73 -4.63 -29.74
CA ASP A 30 -6.81 -3.79 -28.58
C ASP A 30 -7.67 -4.26 -27.41
N GLY A 31 -7.04 -5.11 -26.60
CA GLY A 31 -7.43 -5.24 -25.22
C GLY A 31 -7.19 -3.95 -24.47
N ALA A 32 -8.25 -3.22 -24.17
CA ALA A 32 -8.24 -2.15 -23.22
C ALA A 32 -7.64 -2.65 -21.92
N ALA A 33 -6.46 -2.16 -21.58
CA ALA A 33 -5.92 -2.30 -20.24
C ALA A 33 -6.92 -1.64 -19.30
N SER A 34 -7.64 -2.46 -18.56
CA SER A 34 -8.39 -2.01 -17.39
C SER A 34 -7.38 -1.47 -16.38
N THR A 35 -7.03 -0.21 -16.52
CA THR A 35 -6.47 0.55 -15.43
C THR A 35 -7.57 0.67 -14.39
N THR A 36 -7.54 -0.18 -13.40
CA THR A 36 -8.27 0.05 -12.16
C THR A 36 -7.66 1.30 -11.55
N GLN A 37 -8.18 2.45 -11.96
CA GLN A 37 -7.91 3.70 -11.28
C GLN A 37 -8.59 3.60 -9.93
N SER A 38 -7.79 3.29 -8.91
CA SER A 38 -8.15 3.67 -7.55
C SER A 38 -8.50 5.14 -7.55
N PRO A 39 -9.59 5.57 -6.91
CA PRO A 39 -9.94 6.97 -6.86
C PRO A 39 -8.79 7.71 -6.18
N SER A 40 -7.97 8.35 -7.00
CA SER A 40 -7.00 9.31 -6.53
C SER A 40 -7.76 10.51 -5.97
N HIS A 41 -7.93 10.55 -4.67
CA HIS A 41 -8.24 11.78 -3.99
C HIS A 41 -6.97 12.64 -3.99
N GLN A 42 -6.62 13.12 -5.19
CA GLN A 42 -5.66 14.20 -5.34
C GLN A 42 -6.29 15.46 -4.77
N LYS A 43 -6.06 15.71 -3.50
CA LYS A 43 -6.28 17.00 -2.92
C LYS A 43 -4.93 17.53 -2.46
N GLY A 44 -4.43 18.50 -3.22
CA GLY A 44 -3.45 19.50 -2.89
C GLY A 44 -2.19 19.02 -2.15
N SER A 45 -1.07 18.97 -2.85
CA SER A 45 0.22 18.93 -2.20
C SER A 45 0.35 20.14 -1.27
N HIS A 46 0.51 19.90 0.01
CA HIS A 46 0.84 20.94 0.97
C HIS A 46 2.26 21.46 0.69
N GLN A 47 2.48 22.76 0.87
CA GLN A 47 3.79 23.37 0.77
C GLN A 47 4.14 24.03 2.10
N ALA A 48 5.27 23.65 2.66
CA ALA A 48 5.88 24.29 3.80
C ALA A 48 7.36 24.50 3.53
N ASN A 49 7.93 25.61 3.99
CA ASN A 49 9.37 25.92 3.86
C ASN A 49 9.93 25.84 2.42
N GLY A 50 9.09 26.06 1.40
CA GLY A 50 9.48 25.95 0.00
C GLY A 50 9.57 24.51 -0.52
N ILE A 51 9.18 23.53 0.28
CA ILE A 51 9.10 22.11 -0.08
C ILE A 51 7.63 21.77 -0.38
N THR A 52 7.43 21.07 -1.48
CA THR A 52 6.11 20.53 -1.84
C THR A 52 6.04 19.06 -1.45
N GLU A 53 5.06 18.69 -0.66
CA GLU A 53 4.79 17.31 -0.31
C GLU A 53 4.39 16.51 -1.54
N GLN A 54 4.89 15.29 -1.64
CA GLN A 54 4.62 14.40 -2.76
C GLN A 54 3.99 13.10 -2.25
N LEU A 55 2.98 12.64 -2.95
CA LEU A 55 2.37 11.33 -2.66
C LEU A 55 3.42 10.22 -2.76
N LEU A 56 3.48 9.40 -1.74
CA LEU A 56 4.30 8.20 -1.74
C LEU A 56 3.62 7.07 -2.51
N THR A 57 4.44 6.25 -3.16
CA THR A 57 4.01 5.08 -3.91
C THR A 57 4.92 3.87 -3.62
N GLY A 58 4.49 2.67 -4.03
CA GLY A 58 5.29 1.46 -3.91
C GLY A 58 5.62 1.07 -2.46
N ASP A 59 6.81 0.50 -2.25
CA ASP A 59 7.22 -0.05 -0.96
C ASP A 59 7.33 1.01 0.15
N THR A 60 7.73 2.22 -0.19
CA THR A 60 7.80 3.32 0.78
C THR A 60 6.42 3.66 1.32
N ALA A 61 5.43 3.79 0.44
CA ALA A 61 4.04 4.02 0.85
C ALA A 61 3.54 2.90 1.76
N ALA A 62 3.77 1.64 1.39
CA ALA A 62 3.34 0.48 2.17
C ALA A 62 3.96 0.45 3.59
N ARG A 63 5.21 0.83 3.72
CA ARG A 63 5.90 0.91 5.03
C ARG A 63 5.35 2.02 5.90
N VAL A 64 5.14 3.21 5.32
CA VAL A 64 4.56 4.35 6.05
C VAL A 64 3.15 4.03 6.51
N GLU A 65 2.32 3.42 5.65
CA GLU A 65 0.97 2.97 6.03
C GLU A 65 0.99 1.94 7.15
N ALA A 66 1.87 0.94 7.07
CA ALA A 66 1.98 -0.10 8.09
C ALA A 66 2.38 0.48 9.45
N ALA A 67 3.36 1.38 9.48
CA ALA A 67 3.80 2.03 10.71
C ALA A 67 2.71 2.95 11.30
N ALA A 68 2.01 3.72 10.46
CA ALA A 68 0.92 4.58 10.90
C ALA A 68 -0.24 3.78 11.50
N LYS A 69 -0.62 2.66 10.89
CA LYS A 69 -1.66 1.74 11.39
C LYS A 69 -1.24 1.05 12.68
N ALA A 70 0.02 0.64 12.79
CA ALA A 70 0.55 0.01 14.01
C ALA A 70 0.50 0.96 15.21
N ALA A 71 0.82 2.24 14.99
CA ALA A 71 0.75 3.27 16.02
C ALA A 71 -0.69 3.73 16.35
N ASN A 72 -1.63 3.50 15.44
CA ASN A 72 -3.03 3.91 15.58
C ASN A 72 -3.97 2.75 15.23
N PRO A 73 -4.14 1.77 16.11
CA PRO A 73 -5.00 0.61 15.86
C PRO A 73 -6.43 1.02 15.49
N GLY A 74 -6.96 0.39 14.43
CA GLY A 74 -8.29 0.69 13.91
C GLY A 74 -8.38 1.92 13.01
N ALA A 75 -7.28 2.63 12.79
CA ALA A 75 -7.27 3.77 11.88
C ALA A 75 -7.27 3.33 10.41
N THR A 76 -7.89 4.16 9.56
CA THR A 76 -7.82 4.08 8.10
C THR A 76 -6.83 5.11 7.58
N VAL A 77 -5.88 4.69 6.76
CA VAL A 77 -4.97 5.61 6.09
C VAL A 77 -5.69 6.24 4.90
N VAL A 78 -5.67 7.57 4.84
CA VAL A 78 -6.29 8.36 3.78
C VAL A 78 -5.29 8.60 2.64
N ARG A 79 -4.05 8.99 3.00
CA ARG A 79 -2.94 9.19 2.07
C ARG A 79 -1.62 9.17 2.82
N VAL A 80 -0.53 8.96 2.11
CA VAL A 80 0.84 9.05 2.61
C VAL A 80 1.68 9.93 1.70
N GLU A 81 2.49 10.79 2.28
CA GLU A 81 3.24 11.84 1.58
C GLU A 81 4.64 12.00 2.17
N THR A 82 5.53 12.67 1.42
CA THR A 82 6.75 13.22 2.01
C THR A 82 6.39 14.38 2.92
N ASP A 83 7.12 14.57 4.01
CA ASP A 83 6.91 15.68 4.94
C ASP A 83 7.71 16.91 4.49
N ALA A 84 7.09 18.08 4.51
CA ALA A 84 7.73 19.37 4.24
C ALA A 84 8.12 20.14 5.53
N GLU A 85 7.79 19.64 6.71
CA GLU A 85 7.95 20.32 7.99
C GLU A 85 9.12 19.85 8.84
N GLY A 86 9.85 18.80 8.42
CA GLY A 86 11.09 18.37 9.08
C GLY A 86 11.25 16.87 9.33
N ASP A 87 10.18 16.10 9.23
CA ASP A 87 10.23 14.64 9.20
C ASP A 87 10.49 14.13 7.77
N ALA A 88 10.61 12.83 7.58
CA ALA A 88 10.79 12.27 6.24
C ALA A 88 9.47 12.01 5.54
N TYR A 89 8.50 11.53 6.30
CA TYR A 89 7.20 11.10 5.76
C TYR A 89 6.07 11.48 6.69
N GLU A 90 4.87 11.60 6.11
CA GLU A 90 3.63 11.74 6.87
C GLU A 90 2.52 10.84 6.33
N ALA A 91 1.64 10.39 7.23
CA ALA A 91 0.43 9.68 6.91
C ALA A 91 -0.78 10.41 7.45
N HIS A 92 -1.70 10.77 6.58
CA HIS A 92 -3.01 11.27 6.98
C HIS A 92 -3.92 10.09 7.28
N ILE A 93 -4.45 10.04 8.47
CA ILE A 93 -5.30 8.94 8.94
C ILE A 93 -6.65 9.43 9.44
N ARG A 94 -7.62 8.54 9.39
CA ARG A 94 -8.87 8.66 10.14
C ARG A 94 -8.87 7.62 11.25
N LYS A 95 -8.91 8.05 12.48
CA LYS A 95 -8.97 7.17 13.65
C LYS A 95 -10.30 6.43 13.72
N ALA A 96 -10.38 5.39 14.55
CA ALA A 96 -11.60 4.59 14.73
C ALA A 96 -12.80 5.42 15.23
N ASP A 97 -12.56 6.50 15.97
CA ASP A 97 -13.56 7.45 16.42
C ASP A 97 -14.00 8.47 15.35
N GLY A 98 -13.45 8.38 14.13
CA GLY A 98 -13.71 9.28 13.02
C GLY A 98 -12.82 10.54 13.01
N THR A 99 -12.02 10.77 14.03
CA THR A 99 -11.12 11.93 14.12
C THR A 99 -10.01 11.83 13.08
N LEU A 100 -9.69 12.94 12.42
CA LEU A 100 -8.58 13.03 11.51
C LEU A 100 -7.28 13.34 12.24
N ALA A 101 -6.19 12.71 11.84
CA ALA A 101 -4.87 12.96 12.40
C ALA A 101 -3.79 12.80 11.34
N THR A 102 -2.63 13.43 11.58
CA THR A 102 -1.41 13.27 10.80
C THR A 102 -0.38 12.54 11.65
N VAL A 103 0.17 11.47 11.14
CA VAL A 103 1.25 10.69 11.76
C VAL A 103 2.54 11.04 11.04
N LYS A 104 3.52 11.54 11.76
CA LYS A 104 4.84 11.88 11.23
C LYS A 104 5.83 10.76 11.47
N LEU A 105 6.70 10.51 10.49
CA LEU A 105 7.65 9.40 10.52
C LEU A 105 9.03 9.88 10.05
N ASP A 106 10.06 9.34 10.71
CA ASP A 106 11.44 9.53 10.29
C ASP A 106 11.79 8.68 9.03
N ALA A 107 13.01 8.88 8.52
CA ALA A 107 13.50 8.14 7.34
C ALA A 107 13.64 6.61 7.59
N SER A 108 13.61 6.17 8.83
CA SER A 108 13.65 4.76 9.24
C SER A 108 12.24 4.18 9.46
N PHE A 109 11.21 4.96 9.13
CA PHE A 109 9.78 4.63 9.31
C PHE A 109 9.32 4.52 10.77
N ASN A 110 10.05 5.12 11.71
CA ASN A 110 9.60 5.22 13.09
C ASN A 110 8.64 6.41 13.22
N VAL A 111 7.55 6.21 13.94
CA VAL A 111 6.62 7.29 14.25
C VAL A 111 7.26 8.26 15.24
N THR A 112 7.36 9.52 14.86
CA THR A 112 7.92 10.62 15.66
C THR A 112 6.83 11.42 16.35
N ALA A 113 5.68 11.60 15.70
CA ALA A 113 4.55 12.32 16.26
C ALA A 113 3.21 11.83 15.66
N THR A 114 2.13 12.08 16.40
CA THR A 114 0.76 11.98 15.90
C THR A 114 0.00 13.24 16.28
N GLU A 115 -0.36 14.03 15.29
CA GLU A 115 -1.06 15.31 15.47
C GLU A 115 -2.54 15.15 15.11
N THR A 116 -3.41 15.48 16.03
CA THR A 116 -4.86 15.40 15.84
C THR A 116 -5.40 16.77 15.38
N GLY A 117 -6.28 16.77 14.38
CA GLY A 117 -7.03 17.96 13.97
C GLY A 117 -6.32 18.91 12.99
N LYS A 118 -5.09 18.61 12.56
CA LYS A 118 -4.41 19.35 11.50
C LYS A 118 -4.43 18.53 10.21
N GLN A 119 -5.48 18.70 9.43
CA GLN A 119 -5.43 18.40 8.01
C GLN A 119 -5.55 19.71 7.26
N ARG A 120 -4.44 20.16 6.76
CA ARG A 120 -4.36 21.32 5.86
C ARG A 120 -4.25 20.86 4.43
#